data_60630899e30c299612018d6b08c62f80
#
_entry.id   60630899e30c299612018d6b08c62f80
#
_cell.length_a   1.000
_cell.length_b   1.000
_cell.length_c   1.000
_cell.angle_alpha   90.00
_cell.angle_beta   90.00
_cell.angle_gamma   90.00
#
_symmetry.space_group_name_H-M   'P 1'
#
loop_
_entity.id
_entity.type
_entity.pdbx_description
1 polymer ?
#
loop_
_entity_poly.entity_id
_entity_poly.type
_entity_poly.pdbx_seq_one_letter_code
_entity_poly.pdbx_strand_id
1 'polypeptide(L)'
;VLSADPREGVFTRACDCLVVFVAKDPDTGKSMAVPSFVPTDDEERRVAEAAESRIGLRKAIEEEMEAQTYTDDSTAPRIVHRFMAKPTDVNWGGNVHGGTAMEWIDEAGLACTMEWSGERTVAVYAGGIRFYHPVHIGDLIEVDARITRTDSRSIHTSVHLRAGDPRGGRDNLKDAIHATFTYIGIDID
;
A
#
# COMPACT_ATOMS: atom_id res chain seq x y z
N VAL A 1 0.65 10.03 12.98
CA VAL A 1 1.46 11.12 12.42
C VAL A 1 0.83 12.44 12.84
N LEU A 2 1.66 13.35 13.34
CA LEU A 2 1.28 14.71 13.69
C LEU A 2 1.92 15.67 12.70
N SER A 3 1.18 16.71 12.31
CA SER A 3 1.66 17.82 11.50
C SER A 3 1.57 19.11 12.31
N ALA A 4 2.52 20.02 12.14
CA ALA A 4 2.51 21.30 12.79
C ALA A 4 2.87 22.42 11.80
N ASP A 5 2.18 23.54 11.89
CA ASP A 5 2.69 24.78 11.33
C ASP A 5 3.85 25.27 12.23
N PRO A 6 5.07 25.45 11.69
CA PRO A 6 6.20 25.92 12.47
C PRO A 6 5.99 27.29 13.13
N ARG A 7 5.04 28.07 12.63
CA ARG A 7 4.72 29.42 13.13
C ARG A 7 3.78 29.38 14.33
N GLU A 8 2.89 28.37 14.38
CA GLU A 8 1.87 28.25 15.42
C GLU A 8 2.31 27.36 16.57
N GLY A 9 3.26 26.43 16.35
CA GLY A 9 3.76 25.47 17.35
C GLY A 9 2.71 24.46 17.82
N VAL A 10 1.56 24.39 17.14
CA VAL A 10 0.46 23.48 17.47
C VAL A 10 0.53 22.25 16.59
N PHE A 11 0.57 21.06 17.21
CA PHE A 11 0.54 19.80 16.51
C PHE A 11 -0.88 19.32 16.31
N THR A 12 -1.25 19.05 15.06
CA THR A 12 -2.54 18.46 14.70
C THR A 12 -2.35 17.05 14.16
N ARG A 13 -3.33 16.18 14.40
CA ARG A 13 -3.30 14.82 13.84
C ARG A 13 -3.49 14.89 12.33
N ALA A 14 -2.51 14.40 11.59
CA ALA A 14 -2.57 14.33 10.13
C ALA A 14 -3.11 12.97 9.66
N CYS A 15 -2.57 11.87 10.17
CA CYS A 15 -3.06 10.53 9.85
C CYS A 15 -2.71 9.53 10.95
N ASP A 16 -3.43 8.42 10.96
CA ASP A 16 -3.10 7.23 11.75
C ASP A 16 -2.71 6.10 10.80
N CYS A 17 -1.67 5.37 11.18
CA CYS A 17 -1.18 4.23 10.43
C CYS A 17 -0.96 3.06 11.37
N LEU A 18 -1.41 1.88 10.95
CA LEU A 18 -1.15 0.62 11.62
C LEU A 18 -0.28 -0.23 10.74
N VAL A 19 0.89 -0.60 11.23
CA VAL A 19 1.87 -1.38 10.48
C VAL A 19 2.18 -2.65 11.25
N VAL A 20 2.18 -3.78 10.55
CA VAL A 20 2.57 -5.07 11.11
C VAL A 20 3.97 -5.41 10.61
N PHE A 21 4.90 -5.59 11.53
CA PHE A 21 6.25 -6.04 11.24
C PHE A 21 6.41 -7.52 11.53
N VAL A 22 7.17 -8.20 10.70
CA VAL A 22 7.53 -9.60 10.89
C VAL A 22 9.03 -9.69 11.07
N ALA A 23 9.47 -10.22 12.22
CA ALA A 23 10.88 -10.53 12.42
C ALA A 23 11.28 -11.70 11.52
N LYS A 24 12.42 -11.56 10.84
CA LYS A 24 12.98 -12.58 9.98
C LYS A 24 14.36 -12.99 10.47
N ASP A 25 14.62 -14.28 10.46
CA ASP A 25 15.93 -14.84 10.65
C ASP A 25 16.87 -14.40 9.52
N PRO A 26 18.04 -13.83 9.81
CA PRO A 26 18.92 -13.24 8.80
C PRO A 26 19.52 -14.29 7.85
N ASP A 27 19.69 -15.54 8.31
CA ASP A 27 20.35 -16.60 7.54
C ASP A 27 19.37 -17.36 6.66
N THR A 28 18.16 -17.60 7.18
CA THR A 28 17.12 -18.40 6.49
C THR A 28 16.02 -17.60 5.83
N GLY A 29 15.88 -16.31 6.17
CA GLY A 29 14.79 -15.43 5.71
C GLY A 29 13.39 -15.82 6.20
N LYS A 30 13.29 -16.84 7.07
CA LYS A 30 12.02 -17.29 7.64
C LYS A 30 11.57 -16.39 8.78
N SER A 31 10.27 -16.33 9.01
CA SER A 31 9.72 -15.65 10.18
C SER A 31 10.21 -16.28 11.46
N MET A 32 10.51 -15.47 12.47
CA MET A 32 10.94 -15.91 13.79
C MET A 32 10.04 -15.33 14.87
N ALA A 33 10.03 -16.01 16.04
CA ALA A 33 9.29 -15.53 17.19
C ALA A 33 9.89 -14.21 17.72
N VAL A 34 9.01 -13.34 18.19
CA VAL A 34 9.38 -12.11 18.90
C VAL A 34 8.98 -12.22 20.37
N PRO A 35 9.62 -11.46 21.28
CA PRO A 35 9.18 -11.39 22.67
C PRO A 35 7.71 -10.95 22.76
N SER A 36 6.97 -11.56 23.68
CA SER A 36 5.59 -11.17 23.91
C SER A 36 5.51 -9.80 24.55
N PHE A 37 4.65 -8.94 24.04
CA PHE A 37 4.27 -7.69 24.71
C PHE A 37 3.34 -8.01 25.88
N VAL A 38 3.69 -7.53 27.06
CA VAL A 38 2.87 -7.69 28.29
C VAL A 38 2.45 -6.29 28.72
N PRO A 39 1.14 -5.93 28.56
CA PRO A 39 0.65 -4.63 28.99
C PRO A 39 0.84 -4.41 30.49
N THR A 40 1.33 -3.24 30.89
CA THR A 40 1.59 -2.87 32.29
C THR A 40 0.51 -1.95 32.89
N ASP A 41 -0.26 -1.28 32.04
CA ASP A 41 -1.35 -0.40 32.46
C ASP A 41 -2.63 -0.57 31.61
N ASP A 42 -3.67 0.18 31.93
CA ASP A 42 -4.99 0.08 31.26
C ASP A 42 -4.96 0.65 29.83
N GLU A 43 -4.10 1.60 29.54
CA GLU A 43 -3.94 2.16 28.19
C GLU A 43 -3.28 1.14 27.26
N GLU A 44 -2.18 0.54 27.70
CA GLU A 44 -1.50 -0.51 26.97
C GLU A 44 -2.41 -1.74 26.75
N ARG A 45 -3.24 -2.10 27.74
CA ARG A 45 -4.25 -3.17 27.57
C ARG A 45 -5.24 -2.84 26.48
N ARG A 46 -5.81 -1.64 26.46
CA ARG A 46 -6.74 -1.22 25.41
C ARG A 46 -6.10 -1.23 24.02
N VAL A 47 -4.86 -0.79 23.93
CA VAL A 47 -4.11 -0.81 22.65
C VAL A 47 -3.86 -2.24 22.19
N ALA A 48 -3.46 -3.14 23.08
CA ALA A 48 -3.20 -4.56 22.77
C ALA A 48 -4.50 -5.26 22.33
N GLU A 49 -5.60 -5.10 23.05
CA GLU A 49 -6.91 -5.66 22.69
C GLU A 49 -7.40 -5.13 21.32
N ALA A 50 -7.23 -3.83 21.07
CA ALA A 50 -7.56 -3.24 19.79
C ALA A 50 -6.68 -3.77 18.66
N ALA A 51 -5.40 -4.06 18.89
CA ALA A 51 -4.51 -4.68 17.91
C ALA A 51 -4.94 -6.13 17.62
N GLU A 52 -5.27 -6.89 18.64
CA GLU A 52 -5.74 -8.27 18.49
C GLU A 52 -7.07 -8.34 17.72
N SER A 53 -8.03 -7.48 18.03
CA SER A 53 -9.33 -7.42 17.33
C SER A 53 -9.20 -7.16 15.81
N ARG A 54 -8.12 -6.48 15.38
CA ARG A 54 -7.86 -6.19 13.96
C ARG A 54 -7.31 -7.38 13.17
N ILE A 55 -6.86 -8.44 13.84
CA ILE A 55 -6.32 -9.63 13.15
C ILE A 55 -7.39 -10.25 12.24
N GLY A 56 -8.60 -10.45 12.77
CA GLY A 56 -9.72 -10.99 11.98
C GLY A 56 -10.15 -10.08 10.83
N LEU A 57 -10.22 -8.76 11.10
CA LEU A 57 -10.57 -7.78 10.06
C LEU A 57 -9.53 -7.76 8.93
N ARG A 58 -8.24 -7.77 9.28
CA ARG A 58 -7.15 -7.81 8.28
C ARG A 58 -7.26 -9.05 7.40
N LYS A 59 -7.51 -10.21 8.00
CA LYS A 59 -7.66 -11.46 7.26
C LYS A 59 -8.86 -11.40 6.30
N ALA A 60 -10.00 -10.86 6.74
CA ALA A 60 -11.16 -10.69 5.88
C ALA A 60 -10.88 -9.74 4.69
N ILE A 61 -10.17 -8.63 4.93
CA ILE A 61 -9.75 -7.71 3.86
C ILE A 61 -8.82 -8.43 2.87
N GLU A 62 -7.86 -9.19 3.35
CA GLU A 62 -6.93 -9.96 2.51
C GLU A 62 -7.68 -10.99 1.65
N GLU A 63 -8.65 -11.72 2.23
CA GLU A 63 -9.49 -12.68 1.50
C GLU A 63 -10.33 -12.00 0.41
N GLU A 64 -10.95 -10.85 0.70
CA GLU A 64 -11.68 -10.06 -0.27
C GLU A 64 -10.78 -9.53 -1.41
N MET A 65 -9.57 -9.08 -1.08
CA MET A 65 -8.60 -8.63 -2.08
C MET A 65 -8.16 -9.77 -3.00
N GLU A 66 -7.94 -10.97 -2.47
CA GLU A 66 -7.57 -12.16 -3.25
C GLU A 66 -8.72 -12.67 -4.13
N ALA A 67 -9.95 -12.51 -3.69
CA ALA A 67 -11.15 -12.92 -4.45
C ALA A 67 -11.49 -11.96 -5.59
N GLN A 68 -10.89 -10.76 -5.65
CA GLN A 68 -11.18 -9.79 -6.70
C GLN A 68 -10.72 -10.31 -8.07
N THR A 69 -11.64 -10.31 -9.02
CA THR A 69 -11.36 -10.58 -10.42
C THR A 69 -11.65 -9.34 -11.25
N TYR A 70 -10.74 -9.03 -12.17
CA TYR A 70 -10.86 -7.85 -13.03
C TYR A 70 -11.12 -8.27 -14.46
N THR A 71 -12.05 -7.58 -15.12
CA THR A 71 -12.28 -7.70 -16.56
C THR A 71 -11.77 -6.43 -17.25
N ASP A 72 -11.43 -6.53 -18.51
CA ASP A 72 -11.06 -5.36 -19.33
C ASP A 72 -12.29 -4.68 -19.97
N ASP A 73 -13.51 -5.09 -19.56
CA ASP A 73 -14.79 -4.57 -20.08
C ASP A 73 -15.21 -3.23 -19.44
N SER A 74 -14.48 -2.76 -18.42
CA SER A 74 -14.75 -1.48 -17.78
C SER A 74 -14.40 -0.31 -18.68
N THR A 75 -15.25 0.72 -18.68
CA THR A 75 -14.96 2.03 -19.30
C THR A 75 -14.15 2.95 -18.40
N ALA A 76 -13.92 2.56 -17.14
CA ALA A 76 -13.11 3.33 -16.21
C ALA A 76 -11.62 3.26 -16.61
N PRO A 77 -10.85 4.33 -16.38
CA PRO A 77 -9.42 4.35 -16.64
C PRO A 77 -8.69 3.21 -15.96
N ARG A 78 -7.69 2.71 -16.65
CA ARG A 78 -6.69 1.78 -16.13
C ARG A 78 -5.32 2.34 -16.40
N ILE A 79 -4.56 2.60 -15.38
CA ILE A 79 -3.19 3.09 -15.48
C ILE A 79 -2.23 1.92 -15.34
N VAL A 80 -1.32 1.78 -16.29
CA VAL A 80 -0.25 0.78 -16.21
C VAL A 80 1.08 1.48 -16.40
N HIS A 81 1.87 1.54 -15.34
CA HIS A 81 3.23 2.05 -15.35
C HIS A 81 4.23 0.90 -15.42
N ARG A 82 5.27 1.04 -16.25
CA ARG A 82 6.39 0.10 -16.33
C ARG A 82 7.71 0.82 -16.25
N PHE A 83 8.59 0.39 -15.37
CA PHE A 83 9.90 0.96 -15.17
C PHE A 83 10.83 -0.04 -14.48
N MET A 84 12.10 0.33 -14.36
CA MET A 84 13.10 -0.51 -13.67
C MET A 84 13.29 -0.02 -12.23
N ALA A 85 13.36 -0.95 -11.29
CA ALA A 85 13.78 -0.65 -9.92
C ALA A 85 15.24 -0.17 -9.91
N LYS A 86 15.44 1.06 -9.43
CA LYS A 86 16.75 1.74 -9.49
C LYS A 86 17.60 1.42 -8.25
N PRO A 87 18.93 1.53 -8.35
CA PRO A 87 19.82 1.40 -7.18
C PRO A 87 19.51 2.40 -6.05
N THR A 88 18.92 3.55 -6.36
CA THR A 88 18.49 4.56 -5.38
C THR A 88 17.30 4.12 -4.52
N ASP A 89 16.56 3.11 -4.96
CA ASP A 89 15.36 2.62 -4.31
C ASP A 89 15.66 1.55 -3.23
N VAL A 90 16.95 1.22 -3.04
CA VAL A 90 17.41 0.14 -2.18
C VAL A 90 17.23 0.46 -0.69
N ASN A 91 16.79 -0.55 0.06
CA ASN A 91 16.90 -0.56 1.51
C ASN A 91 18.26 -1.15 1.96
N TRP A 92 18.55 -1.11 3.25
CA TRP A 92 19.76 -1.69 3.81
C TRP A 92 19.88 -3.22 3.64
N GLY A 93 18.80 -3.93 3.31
CA GLY A 93 18.74 -5.37 3.02
C GLY A 93 18.88 -5.73 1.52
N GLY A 94 19.19 -4.77 0.65
CA GLY A 94 19.42 -5.01 -0.79
C GLY A 94 18.17 -5.12 -1.65
N ASN A 95 16.98 -4.98 -1.07
CA ASN A 95 15.71 -4.95 -1.80
C ASN A 95 15.21 -3.50 -1.94
N VAL A 96 14.18 -3.30 -2.77
CA VAL A 96 13.47 -2.02 -2.82
C VAL A 96 12.87 -1.70 -1.45
N HIS A 97 13.01 -0.44 -1.02
CA HIS A 97 12.41 0.02 0.23
C HIS A 97 10.89 -0.02 0.15
N GLY A 98 10.23 -0.57 1.17
CA GLY A 98 8.76 -0.73 1.19
C GLY A 98 8.00 0.60 1.03
N GLY A 99 8.53 1.70 1.59
CA GLY A 99 7.97 3.04 1.40
C GLY A 99 8.03 3.51 -0.05
N THR A 100 9.14 3.26 -0.75
CA THR A 100 9.28 3.59 -2.18
C THR A 100 8.28 2.78 -3.02
N ALA A 101 8.10 1.50 -2.72
CA ALA A 101 7.11 0.69 -3.42
C ALA A 101 5.67 1.15 -3.12
N MET A 102 5.38 1.61 -1.90
CA MET A 102 4.09 2.23 -1.56
C MET A 102 3.86 3.54 -2.30
N GLU A 103 4.90 4.38 -2.47
CA GLU A 103 4.83 5.60 -3.28
C GLU A 103 4.42 5.29 -4.72
N TRP A 104 5.04 4.30 -5.37
CA TRP A 104 4.70 3.91 -6.73
C TRP A 104 3.25 3.46 -6.90
N ILE A 105 2.71 2.71 -5.94
CA ILE A 105 1.30 2.25 -6.00
C ILE A 105 0.32 3.39 -5.71
N ASP A 106 0.65 4.32 -4.81
CA ASP A 106 -0.18 5.50 -4.54
C ASP A 106 -0.21 6.44 -5.75
N GLU A 107 0.93 6.74 -6.36
CA GLU A 107 1.02 7.56 -7.57
C GLU A 107 0.18 7.00 -8.72
N ALA A 108 0.21 5.69 -8.95
CA ALA A 108 -0.60 5.06 -9.99
C ALA A 108 -2.10 5.15 -9.68
N GLY A 109 -2.48 4.93 -8.41
CA GLY A 109 -3.86 5.09 -7.94
C GLY A 109 -4.35 6.52 -8.08
N LEU A 110 -3.53 7.50 -7.69
CA LEU A 110 -3.80 8.91 -7.81
C LEU A 110 -4.01 9.32 -9.27
N ALA A 111 -3.11 8.93 -10.16
CA ALA A 111 -3.24 9.23 -11.59
C ALA A 111 -4.54 8.68 -12.17
N CYS A 112 -4.90 7.44 -11.81
CA CYS A 112 -6.12 6.78 -12.26
C CYS A 112 -7.39 7.53 -11.79
N THR A 113 -7.40 8.02 -10.54
CA THR A 113 -8.55 8.75 -9.99
C THR A 113 -8.67 10.16 -10.55
N MET A 114 -7.55 10.84 -10.80
CA MET A 114 -7.55 12.19 -11.42
C MET A 114 -8.00 12.13 -12.88
N GLU A 115 -7.61 11.10 -13.63
CA GLU A 115 -8.09 10.88 -15.00
C GLU A 115 -9.60 10.66 -15.04
N TRP A 116 -10.13 9.89 -14.09
CA TRP A 116 -11.57 9.62 -14.00
C TRP A 116 -12.39 10.84 -13.60
N SER A 117 -11.96 11.55 -12.56
CA SER A 117 -12.73 12.68 -12.01
C SER A 117 -12.59 13.97 -12.81
N GLY A 118 -11.49 14.14 -13.54
CA GLY A 118 -11.10 15.42 -14.13
C GLY A 118 -10.66 16.48 -13.11
N GLU A 119 -10.58 16.10 -11.81
CA GLU A 119 -10.31 16.98 -10.68
C GLU A 119 -9.11 16.46 -9.88
N ARG A 120 -8.58 17.31 -9.00
CA ARG A 120 -7.56 16.84 -8.06
C ARG A 120 -8.18 15.94 -7.02
N THR A 121 -7.49 14.85 -6.72
CA THR A 121 -7.90 13.87 -5.71
C THR A 121 -6.80 13.70 -4.67
N VAL A 122 -7.19 13.24 -3.48
CA VAL A 122 -6.27 12.91 -2.39
C VAL A 122 -6.67 11.59 -1.76
N ALA A 123 -5.67 10.76 -1.44
CA ALA A 123 -5.90 9.53 -0.71
C ALA A 123 -6.30 9.84 0.74
N VAL A 124 -7.46 9.36 1.16
CA VAL A 124 -7.97 9.51 2.54
C VAL A 124 -7.90 8.21 3.32
N TYR A 125 -7.77 7.09 2.63
CA TYR A 125 -7.69 5.78 3.25
C TYR A 125 -6.91 4.80 2.39
N ALA A 126 -5.98 4.07 3.01
CA ALA A 126 -5.35 2.88 2.46
C ALA A 126 -5.94 1.68 3.19
N GLY A 127 -6.81 0.92 2.52
CA GLY A 127 -7.63 -0.11 3.14
C GLY A 127 -6.87 -1.38 3.46
N GLY A 128 -6.14 -1.90 2.50
CA GLY A 128 -5.28 -3.06 2.64
C GLY A 128 -4.04 -2.89 1.80
N ILE A 129 -2.87 -3.15 2.38
CA ILE A 129 -1.61 -3.24 1.64
C ILE A 129 -0.99 -4.57 2.00
N ARG A 130 -0.86 -5.44 1.03
CA ARG A 130 -0.27 -6.77 1.21
C ARG A 130 1.00 -6.91 0.40
N PHE A 131 2.06 -7.35 1.05
CA PHE A 131 3.35 -7.66 0.44
C PHE A 131 3.46 -9.18 0.29
N TYR A 132 3.61 -9.65 -0.96
CA TYR A 132 3.74 -11.07 -1.29
C TYR A 132 5.20 -11.48 -1.47
N HIS A 133 5.93 -10.71 -2.27
CA HIS A 133 7.32 -10.98 -2.62
C HIS A 133 8.18 -9.74 -2.51
N PRO A 134 9.47 -9.87 -2.16
CA PRO A 134 10.39 -8.75 -2.22
C PRO A 134 10.61 -8.32 -3.68
N VAL A 135 10.81 -7.03 -3.88
CA VAL A 135 11.21 -6.44 -5.16
C VAL A 135 12.71 -6.20 -5.12
N HIS A 136 13.43 -6.68 -6.14
CA HIS A 136 14.88 -6.54 -6.19
C HIS A 136 15.29 -5.36 -7.07
N ILE A 137 16.47 -4.82 -6.78
CA ILE A 137 17.06 -3.80 -7.63
C ILE A 137 17.37 -4.41 -9.00
N GLY A 138 16.93 -3.70 -10.05
CA GLY A 138 17.05 -4.17 -11.44
C GLY A 138 15.88 -5.00 -11.93
N ASP A 139 14.87 -5.27 -11.10
CA ASP A 139 13.62 -5.86 -11.56
C ASP A 139 12.85 -4.90 -12.49
N LEU A 140 12.16 -5.45 -13.48
CA LEU A 140 11.10 -4.78 -14.19
C LEU A 140 9.89 -4.70 -13.27
N ILE A 141 9.39 -3.48 -13.06
CA ILE A 141 8.21 -3.19 -12.27
C ILE A 141 7.04 -2.91 -13.22
N GLU A 142 5.89 -3.50 -12.93
CA GLU A 142 4.61 -3.13 -13.53
C GLU A 142 3.63 -2.78 -12.40
N VAL A 143 3.15 -1.54 -12.41
CA VAL A 143 2.10 -1.07 -11.50
C VAL A 143 0.81 -0.89 -12.30
N ASP A 144 -0.23 -1.61 -11.92
CA ASP A 144 -1.55 -1.63 -12.57
C ASP A 144 -2.59 -1.11 -11.59
N ALA A 145 -3.11 0.10 -11.83
CA ALA A 145 -4.14 0.73 -11.03
C ALA A 145 -5.48 0.73 -11.76
N ARG A 146 -6.56 0.40 -11.04
CA ARG A 146 -7.94 0.33 -11.57
C ARG A 146 -8.92 0.92 -10.59
N ILE A 147 -9.94 1.61 -11.11
CA ILE A 147 -11.10 2.00 -10.33
C ILE A 147 -11.97 0.76 -10.12
N THR A 148 -12.31 0.49 -8.87
CA THR A 148 -13.17 -0.63 -8.48
C THR A 148 -14.58 -0.18 -8.12
N ARG A 149 -14.74 1.05 -7.64
CA ARG A 149 -16.02 1.61 -7.24
C ARG A 149 -15.94 3.13 -7.16
N THR A 150 -17.07 3.79 -7.41
CA THR A 150 -17.27 5.21 -7.09
C THR A 150 -18.56 5.38 -6.31
N ASP A 151 -18.62 6.39 -5.47
CA ASP A 151 -19.85 6.92 -4.88
C ASP A 151 -19.89 8.45 -5.02
N SER A 152 -20.80 9.12 -4.32
CA SER A 152 -21.00 10.56 -4.49
C SER A 152 -19.79 11.44 -4.15
N ARG A 153 -18.81 10.91 -3.41
CA ARG A 153 -17.66 11.69 -2.90
C ARG A 153 -16.35 10.95 -2.95
N SER A 154 -16.37 9.63 -3.15
CA SER A 154 -15.16 8.83 -3.10
C SER A 154 -14.97 7.96 -4.34
N ILE A 155 -13.72 7.68 -4.64
CA ILE A 155 -13.25 6.80 -5.69
C ILE A 155 -12.39 5.72 -5.04
N HIS A 156 -12.76 4.47 -5.24
CA HIS A 156 -12.02 3.32 -4.71
C HIS A 156 -11.18 2.71 -5.83
N THR A 157 -9.92 2.44 -5.52
CA THR A 157 -8.99 1.83 -6.48
C THR A 157 -8.41 0.53 -5.92
N SER A 158 -8.06 -0.35 -6.82
CA SER A 158 -7.18 -1.48 -6.55
C SER A 158 -5.91 -1.31 -7.36
N VAL A 159 -4.76 -1.50 -6.73
CA VAL A 159 -3.46 -1.32 -7.35
C VAL A 159 -2.61 -2.55 -7.12
N HIS A 160 -2.13 -3.14 -8.21
CA HIS A 160 -1.22 -4.28 -8.21
C HIS A 160 0.16 -3.84 -8.65
N LEU A 161 1.18 -4.21 -7.89
CA LEU A 161 2.56 -4.10 -8.30
C LEU A 161 3.09 -5.52 -8.56
N ARG A 162 3.59 -5.75 -9.76
CA ARG A 162 4.29 -6.97 -10.16
C ARG A 162 5.73 -6.65 -10.45
N ALA A 163 6.63 -7.59 -10.13
CA ALA A 163 8.05 -7.42 -10.31
C ALA A 163 8.71 -8.71 -10.80
N GLY A 164 9.81 -8.59 -11.53
CA GLY A 164 10.59 -9.73 -11.97
C GLY A 164 11.75 -9.39 -12.90
N ASP A 165 12.57 -10.39 -13.21
CA ASP A 165 13.70 -10.24 -14.11
C ASP A 165 13.22 -9.77 -15.51
N PRO A 166 13.71 -8.61 -16.00
CA PRO A 166 13.31 -8.06 -17.29
C PRO A 166 13.62 -9.00 -18.47
N ARG A 167 14.59 -9.88 -18.32
CA ARG A 167 14.97 -10.87 -19.36
C ARG A 167 13.91 -11.95 -19.56
N GLY A 168 13.08 -12.21 -18.52
CA GLY A 168 11.97 -13.17 -18.60
C GLY A 168 10.71 -12.60 -19.26
N GLY A 169 10.69 -11.32 -19.60
CA GLY A 169 9.54 -10.64 -20.17
C GLY A 169 8.38 -10.48 -19.18
N ARG A 170 7.26 -9.97 -19.69
CA ARG A 170 6.09 -9.62 -18.88
C ARG A 170 5.46 -10.84 -18.19
N ASP A 171 5.46 -11.98 -18.84
CA ASP A 171 4.83 -13.19 -18.32
C ASP A 171 5.56 -13.78 -17.11
N ASN A 172 6.79 -13.32 -16.84
CA ASN A 172 7.59 -13.71 -15.69
C ASN A 172 7.42 -12.80 -14.46
N LEU A 173 6.60 -11.75 -14.56
CA LEU A 173 6.33 -10.88 -13.43
C LEU A 173 5.46 -11.58 -12.38
N LYS A 174 5.86 -11.47 -11.12
CA LYS A 174 5.14 -12.02 -9.97
C LYS A 174 4.49 -10.91 -9.17
N ASP A 175 3.36 -11.21 -8.57
CA ASP A 175 2.71 -10.27 -7.66
C ASP A 175 3.63 -9.99 -6.47
N ALA A 176 3.98 -8.73 -6.30
CA ALA A 176 4.81 -8.25 -5.20
C ALA A 176 3.99 -7.50 -4.15
N ILE A 177 3.07 -6.62 -4.60
CA ILE A 177 2.19 -5.86 -3.71
C ILE A 177 0.79 -5.78 -4.34
N HIS A 178 -0.22 -5.90 -3.49
CA HIS A 178 -1.60 -5.51 -3.80
C HIS A 178 -2.07 -4.51 -2.74
N ALA A 179 -2.71 -3.43 -3.18
CA ALA A 179 -3.24 -2.40 -2.29
C ALA A 179 -4.59 -1.88 -2.77
N THR A 180 -5.40 -1.44 -1.81
CA THR A 180 -6.66 -0.74 -2.07
C THR A 180 -6.64 0.63 -1.42
N PHE A 181 -7.10 1.63 -2.16
CA PHE A 181 -7.16 3.02 -1.69
C PHE A 181 -8.55 3.60 -1.88
N THR A 182 -8.85 4.59 -1.05
CA THR A 182 -10.00 5.48 -1.24
C THR A 182 -9.50 6.90 -1.40
N TYR A 183 -9.91 7.54 -2.48
CA TYR A 183 -9.62 8.94 -2.80
C TYR A 183 -10.88 9.78 -2.74
N ILE A 184 -10.73 11.05 -2.45
CA ILE A 184 -11.79 12.05 -2.57
C ILE A 184 -11.31 13.20 -3.48
N GLY A 185 -12.24 13.80 -4.22
CA GLY A 185 -11.98 15.04 -4.93
C GLY A 185 -11.77 16.20 -3.93
N ILE A 186 -10.83 17.05 -4.22
CA ILE A 186 -10.59 18.28 -3.44
C ILE A 186 -10.72 19.48 -4.35
N ASP A 187 -11.51 20.45 -3.90
CA ASP A 187 -11.56 21.78 -4.47
C ASP A 187 -10.42 22.60 -3.85
N ILE A 188 -9.54 23.11 -4.69
CA ILE A 188 -8.44 23.97 -4.25
C ILE A 188 -8.70 25.34 -4.90
N ASP A 189 -9.48 26.16 -4.19
CA ASP A 189 -9.59 27.60 -4.47
C ASP A 189 -8.29 28.34 -4.10
#